data_92105ddd2dd6e8d14bb5987eafec0e0d
#
_entry.id   92105ddd2dd6e8d14bb5987eafec0e0d
#
_cell.length_a   1.000
_cell.length_b   1.000
_cell.length_c   1.000
_cell.angle_alpha   90.00
_cell.angle_beta   90.00
_cell.angle_gamma   90.00
#
_symmetry.space_group_name_H-M   'P 1'
#
loop_
_entity.id
_entity.type
_entity.pdbx_description
1 polymer ?
#
loop_
_entity_poly.entity_id
_entity_poly.type
_entity_poly.pdbx_seq_one_letter_code
_entity_poly.pdbx_strand_id
1 'polypeptide(L)'
;MSDLEGIRQRRSIRKYKPDPVPREAIEEVLGASILAPSGKNRQPWKFLVYQGAAKAALLDEMEKGIARETGENAALPGLASGLVYAGATLRTMRAAPVVILVLNTNAASPFEAGTQESRFMAMYDDLAVGAAMQNLLIRAAELGLGALWIGNTGYAYEELIRFVGTEHRLVGAVALGWPDEAPKARPRKPLADVMEWREE
;
A
#
# COMPACT_ATOMS: atom_id res chain seq x y z
N MET A 1 -26.73 -5.07 1.97
CA MET A 1 -25.69 -4.81 3.01
C MET A 1 -25.77 -3.33 3.37
N SER A 2 -25.57 -2.94 4.64
CA SER A 2 -25.50 -1.51 4.98
C SER A 2 -24.24 -0.91 4.33
N ASP A 3 -24.30 0.33 3.83
CA ASP A 3 -23.22 1.02 3.11
C ASP A 3 -21.89 1.14 3.87
N LEU A 4 -21.84 0.74 5.15
CA LEU A 4 -20.67 0.77 6.02
C LEU A 4 -20.08 -0.63 6.31
N GLU A 5 -20.63 -1.70 5.76
CA GLU A 5 -20.23 -3.05 6.16
C GLU A 5 -18.80 -3.38 5.75
N GLY A 6 -18.39 -3.04 4.54
CA GLY A 6 -17.02 -3.19 4.07
C GLY A 6 -16.01 -2.44 4.95
N ILE A 7 -16.35 -1.23 5.39
CA ILE A 7 -15.51 -0.44 6.31
C ILE A 7 -15.36 -1.15 7.68
N ARG A 8 -16.46 -1.69 8.20
CA ARG A 8 -16.48 -2.35 9.53
C ARG A 8 -15.82 -3.73 9.51
N GLN A 9 -15.97 -4.47 8.41
CA GLN A 9 -15.45 -5.83 8.28
C GLN A 9 -13.99 -5.89 7.86
N ARG A 10 -13.51 -4.89 7.11
CA ARG A 10 -12.14 -4.86 6.64
C ARG A 10 -11.13 -5.04 7.78
N ARG A 11 -10.21 -5.98 7.58
CA ARG A 11 -9.06 -6.23 8.46
C ARG A 11 -7.76 -6.20 7.64
N SER A 12 -6.66 -5.94 8.32
CA SER A 12 -5.33 -6.15 7.77
C SER A 12 -4.99 -7.62 7.84
N ILE A 13 -5.02 -8.31 6.71
CA ILE A 13 -4.78 -9.75 6.59
C ILE A 13 -3.31 -9.98 6.28
N ARG A 14 -2.69 -10.94 6.98
CA ARG A 14 -1.27 -11.29 6.86
C ARG A 14 -1.01 -12.76 6.60
N LYS A 15 -2.06 -13.59 6.64
CA LYS A 15 -2.01 -15.00 6.26
C LYS A 15 -2.98 -15.24 5.11
N TYR A 16 -2.51 -15.91 4.10
CA TYR A 16 -3.26 -16.14 2.87
C TYR A 16 -3.26 -17.60 2.51
N LYS A 17 -4.35 -18.07 1.92
CA LYS A 17 -4.42 -19.35 1.23
C LYS A 17 -3.59 -19.25 -0.05
N PRO A 18 -3.04 -20.38 -0.54
CA PRO A 18 -2.24 -20.40 -1.76
C PRO A 18 -3.09 -20.24 -3.04
N ASP A 19 -4.41 -20.27 -2.91
CA ASP A 19 -5.33 -20.24 -4.03
C ASP A 19 -5.16 -18.96 -4.86
N PRO A 20 -5.16 -19.05 -6.20
CA PRO A 20 -5.04 -17.89 -7.06
C PRO A 20 -6.25 -16.96 -6.90
N VAL A 21 -6.02 -15.66 -7.05
CA VAL A 21 -7.10 -14.67 -7.14
C VAL A 21 -7.45 -14.49 -8.62
N PRO A 22 -8.72 -14.67 -9.02
CA PRO A 22 -9.16 -14.46 -10.39
C PRO A 22 -8.87 -13.02 -10.86
N ARG A 23 -8.51 -12.88 -12.13
CA ARG A 23 -8.21 -11.58 -12.73
C ARG A 23 -9.37 -10.61 -12.60
N GLU A 24 -10.57 -11.08 -12.81
CA GLU A 24 -11.82 -10.32 -12.72
C GLU A 24 -12.02 -9.73 -11.31
N ALA A 25 -11.68 -10.48 -10.27
CA ALA A 25 -11.76 -9.99 -8.89
C ALA A 25 -10.71 -8.90 -8.61
N ILE A 26 -9.51 -9.02 -9.18
CA ILE A 26 -8.47 -7.97 -9.09
C ILE A 26 -8.93 -6.72 -9.82
N GLU A 27 -9.47 -6.86 -11.03
CA GLU A 27 -9.98 -5.74 -11.84
C GLU A 27 -11.16 -5.05 -11.13
N GLU A 28 -12.04 -5.79 -10.48
CA GLU A 28 -13.14 -5.24 -9.70
C GLU A 28 -12.66 -4.45 -8.48
N VAL A 29 -11.66 -4.96 -7.77
CA VAL A 29 -11.03 -4.26 -6.64
C VAL A 29 -10.35 -2.97 -7.10
N LEU A 30 -9.65 -2.99 -8.23
CA LEU A 30 -9.00 -1.81 -8.82
C LEU A 30 -10.03 -0.84 -9.42
N GLY A 31 -11.13 -1.35 -9.98
CA GLY A 31 -12.26 -0.54 -10.45
C GLY A 31 -12.88 0.31 -9.33
N ALA A 32 -13.06 -0.28 -8.13
CA ALA A 32 -13.49 0.47 -6.95
C ALA A 32 -12.45 1.50 -6.48
N SER A 33 -11.16 1.15 -6.60
CA SER A 33 -10.05 2.02 -6.21
C SER A 33 -10.07 3.37 -6.95
N ILE A 34 -10.27 3.34 -8.27
CA ILE A 34 -10.24 4.54 -9.11
C ILE A 34 -11.47 5.48 -8.92
N LEU A 35 -12.46 5.07 -8.14
CA LEU A 35 -13.60 5.93 -7.76
C LEU A 35 -13.25 6.91 -6.63
N ALA A 36 -12.02 6.88 -6.12
CA ALA A 36 -11.56 7.82 -5.12
C ALA A 36 -11.55 9.26 -5.67
N PRO A 37 -11.81 10.27 -4.83
CA PRO A 37 -11.66 11.67 -5.23
C PRO A 37 -10.18 12.04 -5.38
N SER A 38 -9.90 13.00 -6.27
CA SER A 38 -8.59 13.62 -6.39
C SER A 38 -8.72 15.11 -6.71
N GLY A 39 -7.78 15.92 -6.28
CA GLY A 39 -7.78 17.36 -6.54
C GLY A 39 -7.89 17.65 -8.04
N LYS A 40 -8.90 18.44 -8.47
CA LYS A 40 -9.17 18.74 -9.88
C LYS A 40 -9.28 17.50 -10.79
N ASN A 41 -9.68 16.36 -10.21
CA ASN A 41 -9.79 15.07 -10.90
C ASN A 41 -8.47 14.62 -11.56
N ARG A 42 -7.35 14.87 -10.93
CA ARG A 42 -6.00 14.57 -11.48
C ARG A 42 -5.69 13.08 -11.56
N GLN A 43 -6.37 12.25 -10.76
CA GLN A 43 -6.28 10.79 -10.77
C GLN A 43 -4.82 10.28 -10.78
N PRO A 44 -4.01 10.62 -9.75
CA PRO A 44 -2.56 10.45 -9.78
C PRO A 44 -2.08 9.02 -9.54
N TRP A 45 -2.96 8.07 -9.49
CA TRP A 45 -2.65 6.69 -9.16
C TRP A 45 -2.29 5.86 -10.39
N LYS A 46 -1.34 4.93 -10.20
CA LYS A 46 -1.06 3.81 -11.10
C LYS A 46 -0.85 2.55 -10.27
N PHE A 47 -1.47 1.46 -10.70
CA PHE A 47 -1.39 0.17 -10.02
C PHE A 47 -0.61 -0.81 -10.89
N LEU A 48 0.42 -1.44 -10.32
CA LEU A 48 1.20 -2.48 -10.96
C LEU A 48 0.93 -3.80 -10.25
N VAL A 49 0.28 -4.71 -10.94
CA VAL A 49 -0.15 -6.01 -10.38
C VAL A 49 0.90 -7.07 -10.66
N TYR A 50 1.41 -7.70 -9.60
CA TYR A 50 2.42 -8.73 -9.66
C TYR A 50 1.90 -10.05 -9.13
N GLN A 51 2.10 -11.12 -9.91
CA GLN A 51 1.76 -12.50 -9.58
C GLN A 51 2.89 -13.44 -10.04
N GLY A 52 2.90 -14.68 -9.55
CA GLY A 52 3.83 -15.72 -9.99
C GLY A 52 5.30 -15.30 -9.96
N ALA A 53 6.03 -15.60 -11.03
CA ALA A 53 7.46 -15.34 -11.13
C ALA A 53 7.81 -13.84 -11.09
N ALA A 54 6.98 -12.98 -11.68
CA ALA A 54 7.19 -11.54 -11.63
C ALA A 54 7.08 -10.98 -10.19
N LYS A 55 6.14 -11.51 -9.40
CA LYS A 55 6.04 -11.19 -7.98
C LYS A 55 7.28 -11.67 -7.21
N ALA A 56 7.75 -12.88 -7.47
CA ALA A 56 8.95 -13.40 -6.82
C ALA A 56 10.16 -12.51 -7.08
N ALA A 57 10.43 -12.15 -8.34
CA ALA A 57 11.52 -11.26 -8.71
C ALA A 57 11.42 -9.87 -8.06
N LEU A 58 10.20 -9.27 -8.01
CA LEU A 58 9.96 -8.01 -7.30
C LEU A 58 10.34 -8.12 -5.81
N LEU A 59 9.96 -9.20 -5.16
CA LEU A 59 10.19 -9.39 -3.73
C LEU A 59 11.64 -9.74 -3.40
N ASP A 60 12.38 -10.29 -4.35
CA ASP A 60 13.84 -10.46 -4.23
C ASP A 60 14.57 -9.10 -4.25
N GLU A 61 14.09 -8.15 -5.07
CA GLU A 61 14.61 -6.77 -5.01
C GLU A 61 14.25 -6.08 -3.68
N MET A 62 13.03 -6.29 -3.18
CA MET A 62 12.64 -5.77 -1.87
C MET A 62 13.54 -6.34 -0.74
N GLU A 63 13.89 -7.62 -0.81
CA GLU A 63 14.81 -8.24 0.17
C GLU A 63 16.19 -7.63 0.13
N LYS A 64 16.73 -7.33 -1.06
CA LYS A 64 18.03 -6.65 -1.23
C LYS A 64 18.02 -5.26 -0.56
N GLY A 65 16.95 -4.48 -0.78
CA GLY A 65 16.81 -3.16 -0.15
C GLY A 65 16.75 -3.26 1.38
N ILE A 66 15.94 -4.18 1.92
CA ILE A 66 15.88 -4.42 3.37
C ILE A 66 17.23 -4.84 3.93
N ALA A 67 17.98 -5.70 3.22
CA ALA A 67 19.32 -6.12 3.62
C ALA A 67 20.31 -4.94 3.61
N ARG A 68 20.25 -4.04 2.60
CA ARG A 68 21.07 -2.82 2.55
C ARG A 68 20.84 -1.94 3.78
N GLU A 69 19.60 -1.83 4.26
CA GLU A 69 19.27 -1.02 5.44
C GLU A 69 19.85 -1.57 6.75
N THR A 70 20.33 -2.82 6.77
CA THR A 70 21.03 -3.40 7.94
C THR A 70 22.54 -3.10 7.95
N GLY A 71 23.07 -2.54 6.86
CA GLY A 71 24.50 -2.29 6.66
C GLY A 71 24.87 -0.80 6.79
N GLU A 72 26.13 -0.52 6.47
CA GLU A 72 26.71 0.83 6.52
C GLU A 72 26.10 1.80 5.46
N ASN A 73 25.52 1.24 4.40
CA ASN A 73 24.91 1.99 3.30
C ASN A 73 23.40 2.19 3.48
N ALA A 74 22.90 2.17 4.71
CA ALA A 74 21.48 2.40 4.99
C ALA A 74 21.04 3.79 4.49
N ALA A 75 19.95 3.84 3.71
CA ALA A 75 19.35 5.10 3.26
C ALA A 75 18.45 5.75 4.35
N LEU A 76 17.95 4.93 5.27
CA LEU A 76 17.01 5.33 6.32
C LEU A 76 17.53 4.94 7.72
N PRO A 77 18.74 5.31 8.13
CA PRO A 77 19.34 4.87 9.39
C PRO A 77 18.50 5.25 10.63
N GLY A 78 17.78 6.38 10.57
CA GLY A 78 16.86 6.82 11.62
C GLY A 78 15.61 5.93 11.80
N LEU A 79 15.35 5.01 10.86
CA LEU A 79 14.21 4.09 10.89
C LEU A 79 14.61 2.63 11.13
N ALA A 80 15.85 2.37 11.57
CA ALA A 80 16.37 1.02 11.79
C ALA A 80 15.51 0.13 12.69
N SER A 81 14.83 0.71 13.69
CA SER A 81 13.90 -0.02 14.56
C SER A 81 12.69 -0.62 13.82
N GLY A 82 12.37 -0.10 12.64
CA GLY A 82 11.28 -0.60 11.80
C GLY A 82 11.65 -1.81 10.92
N LEU A 83 12.94 -2.15 10.80
CA LEU A 83 13.40 -3.22 9.91
C LEU A 83 12.85 -4.61 10.27
N VAL A 84 12.63 -4.88 11.55
CA VAL A 84 11.98 -6.12 12.00
C VAL A 84 10.56 -6.26 11.40
N TYR A 85 9.84 -5.16 11.27
CA TYR A 85 8.52 -5.12 10.64
C TYR A 85 8.61 -5.22 9.12
N ALA A 86 9.64 -4.64 8.50
CA ALA A 86 9.88 -4.76 7.06
C ALA A 86 10.11 -6.22 6.64
N GLY A 87 10.93 -6.96 7.38
CA GLY A 87 11.12 -8.40 7.16
C GLY A 87 9.85 -9.22 7.35
N ALA A 88 9.02 -8.90 8.38
CA ALA A 88 7.73 -9.55 8.57
C ALA A 88 6.77 -9.24 7.41
N THR A 89 6.77 -8.02 6.91
CA THR A 89 5.95 -7.58 5.78
C THR A 89 6.37 -8.29 4.50
N LEU A 90 7.67 -8.42 4.23
CA LEU A 90 8.19 -9.17 3.08
C LEU A 90 7.69 -10.62 3.09
N ARG A 91 7.74 -11.30 4.25
CA ARG A 91 7.18 -12.66 4.38
C ARG A 91 5.68 -12.70 4.06
N THR A 92 4.92 -11.71 4.52
CA THR A 92 3.49 -11.58 4.21
C THR A 92 3.26 -11.40 2.70
N MET A 93 4.05 -10.55 2.04
CA MET A 93 3.97 -10.33 0.59
C MET A 93 4.32 -11.59 -0.21
N ARG A 94 5.32 -12.37 0.25
CA ARG A 94 5.67 -13.64 -0.38
C ARG A 94 4.54 -14.67 -0.28
N ALA A 95 3.83 -14.71 0.85
CA ALA A 95 2.69 -15.61 1.08
C ALA A 95 1.43 -15.20 0.29
N ALA A 96 1.23 -13.92 0.04
CA ALA A 96 0.07 -13.45 -0.72
C ALA A 96 0.17 -13.84 -2.21
N PRO A 97 -0.91 -14.33 -2.85
CA PRO A 97 -0.89 -14.67 -4.29
C PRO A 97 -0.68 -13.45 -5.18
N VAL A 98 -1.09 -12.26 -4.74
CA VAL A 98 -0.99 -11.00 -5.50
C VAL A 98 -0.31 -9.93 -4.67
N VAL A 99 0.58 -9.17 -5.31
CA VAL A 99 1.13 -7.90 -4.79
C VAL A 99 0.86 -6.80 -5.79
N ILE A 100 0.31 -5.69 -5.32
CA ILE A 100 0.01 -4.51 -6.12
C ILE A 100 0.91 -3.38 -5.63
N LEU A 101 1.83 -2.89 -6.46
CA LEU A 101 2.53 -1.64 -6.17
C LEU A 101 1.62 -0.47 -6.56
N VAL A 102 1.63 0.56 -5.73
CA VAL A 102 0.81 1.76 -5.91
C VAL A 102 1.71 2.96 -6.07
N LEU A 103 1.61 3.61 -7.23
CA LEU A 103 2.43 4.75 -7.61
C LEU A 103 1.59 6.03 -7.66
N ASN A 104 2.24 7.15 -7.36
CA ASN A 104 1.77 8.50 -7.68
C ASN A 104 2.47 8.96 -8.97
N THR A 105 1.70 9.12 -10.04
CA THR A 105 2.22 9.45 -11.38
C THR A 105 2.60 10.93 -11.53
N ASN A 106 2.22 11.79 -10.59
CA ASN A 106 2.45 13.23 -10.62
C ASN A 106 3.60 13.66 -9.70
N ALA A 107 4.26 12.72 -9.03
CA ALA A 107 5.33 13.03 -8.10
C ALA A 107 6.58 12.17 -8.38
N ALA A 108 7.74 12.77 -8.18
CA ALA A 108 9.03 12.10 -8.18
C ALA A 108 9.33 11.45 -6.82
N SER A 109 10.49 10.81 -6.70
CA SER A 109 10.98 10.19 -5.47
C SER A 109 10.89 11.14 -4.27
N PRO A 110 10.45 10.67 -3.08
CA PRO A 110 10.47 11.48 -1.86
C PRO A 110 11.89 11.77 -1.35
N PHE A 111 12.89 11.07 -1.88
CA PHE A 111 14.31 11.23 -1.52
C PHE A 111 15.05 12.20 -2.43
N GLU A 112 14.42 12.65 -3.52
CA GLU A 112 14.97 13.65 -4.41
C GLU A 112 14.70 15.07 -3.91
N ALA A 113 15.62 16.00 -4.24
CA ALA A 113 15.42 17.40 -3.97
C ALA A 113 14.24 17.92 -4.83
N GLY A 114 13.33 18.67 -4.20
CA GLY A 114 12.20 19.29 -4.87
C GLY A 114 11.91 20.67 -4.33
N THR A 115 11.18 21.49 -5.12
CA THR A 115 10.69 22.78 -4.67
C THR A 115 9.61 22.62 -3.60
N GLN A 116 9.30 23.71 -2.87
CA GLN A 116 8.19 23.69 -1.90
C GLN A 116 6.86 23.35 -2.59
N GLU A 117 6.63 23.91 -3.79
CA GLU A 117 5.41 23.70 -4.57
C GLU A 117 5.28 22.22 -4.99
N SER A 118 6.38 21.62 -5.48
CA SER A 118 6.35 20.21 -5.90
C SER A 118 6.05 19.27 -4.71
N ARG A 119 6.65 19.54 -3.54
CA ARG A 119 6.37 18.78 -2.31
C ARG A 119 4.93 18.97 -1.83
N PHE A 120 4.42 20.21 -1.88
CA PHE A 120 3.04 20.50 -1.52
C PHE A 120 2.04 19.78 -2.44
N MET A 121 2.25 19.83 -3.76
CA MET A 121 1.40 19.15 -4.72
C MET A 121 1.47 17.63 -4.57
N ALA A 122 2.65 17.08 -4.35
CA ALA A 122 2.84 15.66 -4.12
C ALA A 122 2.08 15.15 -2.88
N MET A 123 2.03 15.95 -1.81
CA MET A 123 1.24 15.63 -0.61
C MET A 123 -0.25 15.49 -0.93
N TYR A 124 -0.84 16.41 -1.71
CA TYR A 124 -2.24 16.29 -2.12
C TYR A 124 -2.51 15.06 -2.97
N ASP A 125 -1.61 14.75 -3.89
CA ASP A 125 -1.75 13.58 -4.74
C ASP A 125 -1.56 12.28 -3.94
N ASP A 126 -0.63 12.24 -2.98
CA ASP A 126 -0.45 11.09 -2.09
C ASP A 126 -1.70 10.84 -1.20
N LEU A 127 -2.41 11.91 -0.76
CA LEU A 127 -3.68 11.78 -0.06
C LEU A 127 -4.77 11.14 -0.95
N ALA A 128 -4.85 11.56 -2.22
CA ALA A 128 -5.77 10.95 -3.19
C ALA A 128 -5.43 9.48 -3.47
N VAL A 129 -4.14 9.15 -3.62
CA VAL A 129 -3.68 7.75 -3.75
C VAL A 129 -4.04 6.95 -2.49
N GLY A 130 -3.89 7.53 -1.29
CA GLY A 130 -4.32 6.91 -0.04
C GLY A 130 -5.82 6.61 0.01
N ALA A 131 -6.66 7.53 -0.50
CA ALA A 131 -8.10 7.31 -0.63
C ALA A 131 -8.40 6.17 -1.61
N ALA A 132 -7.70 6.11 -2.75
CA ALA A 132 -7.82 5.02 -3.72
C ALA A 132 -7.41 3.67 -3.11
N MET A 133 -6.32 3.62 -2.35
CA MET A 133 -5.92 2.41 -1.61
C MET A 133 -6.97 1.99 -0.59
N GLN A 134 -7.62 2.91 0.12
CA GLN A 134 -8.68 2.56 1.06
C GLN A 134 -9.90 1.97 0.36
N ASN A 135 -10.32 2.51 -0.79
CA ASN A 135 -11.41 1.93 -1.59
C ASN A 135 -11.07 0.50 -2.03
N LEU A 136 -9.83 0.27 -2.48
CA LEU A 136 -9.29 -1.06 -2.80
C LEU A 136 -9.47 -2.04 -1.62
N LEU A 137 -9.06 -1.62 -0.42
CA LEU A 137 -9.13 -2.48 0.77
C LEU A 137 -10.56 -2.80 1.18
N ILE A 138 -11.49 -1.85 1.02
CA ILE A 138 -12.92 -2.04 1.31
C ILE A 138 -13.50 -3.04 0.31
N ARG A 139 -13.27 -2.81 -0.99
CA ARG A 139 -13.82 -3.69 -2.02
C ARG A 139 -13.27 -5.11 -1.93
N ALA A 140 -11.99 -5.26 -1.63
CA ALA A 140 -11.40 -6.58 -1.36
C ALA A 140 -12.15 -7.32 -0.24
N ALA A 141 -12.43 -6.63 0.88
CA ALA A 141 -13.17 -7.22 1.99
C ALA A 141 -14.60 -7.61 1.62
N GLU A 142 -15.30 -6.81 0.81
CA GLU A 142 -16.66 -7.09 0.32
C GLU A 142 -16.70 -8.34 -0.59
N LEU A 143 -15.62 -8.58 -1.34
CA LEU A 143 -15.46 -9.77 -2.18
C LEU A 143 -14.94 -11.00 -1.39
N GLY A 144 -14.79 -10.89 -0.06
CA GLY A 144 -14.23 -11.96 0.76
C GLY A 144 -12.71 -12.13 0.63
N LEU A 145 -12.03 -11.20 -0.04
CA LEU A 145 -10.57 -11.16 -0.15
C LEU A 145 -9.95 -10.50 1.09
N GLY A 146 -8.76 -10.98 1.45
CA GLY A 146 -7.90 -10.36 2.44
C GLY A 146 -6.93 -9.39 1.79
N ALA A 147 -6.73 -8.23 2.41
CA ALA A 147 -5.76 -7.26 1.93
C ALA A 147 -4.93 -6.65 3.08
N LEU A 148 -3.69 -6.26 2.75
CA LEU A 148 -2.79 -5.55 3.66
C LEU A 148 -2.18 -4.33 2.95
N TRP A 149 -2.42 -3.13 3.48
CA TRP A 149 -1.69 -1.92 3.08
C TRP A 149 -0.27 -1.98 3.64
N ILE A 150 0.73 -1.72 2.80
CA ILE A 150 2.15 -1.86 3.08
C ILE A 150 2.87 -0.56 2.75
N GLY A 151 3.46 0.08 3.78
CA GLY A 151 4.35 1.23 3.63
C GLY A 151 5.83 0.88 3.71
N ASN A 152 6.17 -0.34 4.15
CA ASN A 152 7.56 -0.78 4.35
C ASN A 152 8.35 -0.97 3.03
N THR A 153 7.73 -0.76 1.88
CA THR A 153 8.39 -0.63 0.57
C THR A 153 9.43 0.50 0.56
N GLY A 154 9.30 1.49 1.47
CA GLY A 154 10.25 2.57 1.63
C GLY A 154 11.68 2.11 1.95
N TYR A 155 11.85 0.98 2.67
CA TYR A 155 13.18 0.40 2.95
C TYR A 155 13.89 -0.18 1.71
N ALA A 156 13.16 -0.42 0.64
CA ALA A 156 13.69 -0.93 -0.63
C ALA A 156 13.28 -0.03 -1.80
N TYR A 157 13.09 1.26 -1.53
CA TYR A 157 12.55 2.21 -2.50
C TYR A 157 13.34 2.23 -3.80
N GLU A 158 14.65 2.38 -3.72
CA GLU A 158 15.53 2.48 -4.88
C GLU A 158 15.57 1.19 -5.70
N GLU A 159 15.66 0.04 -5.01
CA GLU A 159 15.66 -1.27 -5.67
C GLU A 159 14.36 -1.52 -6.41
N LEU A 160 13.23 -1.23 -5.76
CA LEU A 160 11.90 -1.42 -6.35
C LEU A 160 11.66 -0.47 -7.54
N ILE A 161 12.00 0.81 -7.43
CA ILE A 161 11.84 1.78 -8.51
C ILE A 161 12.74 1.43 -9.70
N ARG A 162 13.97 1.01 -9.45
CA ARG A 162 14.90 0.54 -10.51
C ARG A 162 14.36 -0.70 -11.20
N PHE A 163 13.82 -1.67 -10.44
CA PHE A 163 13.23 -2.89 -10.98
C PHE A 163 11.99 -2.60 -11.84
N VAL A 164 11.14 -1.70 -11.39
CA VAL A 164 9.93 -1.26 -12.13
C VAL A 164 10.30 -0.45 -13.38
N GLY A 165 11.43 0.25 -13.38
CA GLY A 165 11.84 1.14 -14.48
C GLY A 165 10.95 2.38 -14.62
N THR A 166 10.64 3.06 -13.50
CA THR A 166 9.76 4.23 -13.49
C THR A 166 10.36 5.39 -12.69
N GLU A 167 9.99 6.61 -13.03
CA GLU A 167 10.30 7.83 -12.27
C GLU A 167 9.15 8.24 -11.33
N HIS A 168 8.01 7.54 -11.40
CA HIS A 168 6.87 7.82 -10.53
C HIS A 168 7.14 7.44 -9.07
N ARG A 169 6.56 8.20 -8.16
CA ARG A 169 6.70 7.94 -6.72
C ARG A 169 6.01 6.63 -6.32
N LEU A 170 6.76 5.73 -5.71
CA LEU A 170 6.19 4.58 -5.02
C LEU A 170 5.58 5.04 -3.68
N VAL A 171 4.25 4.95 -3.57
CA VAL A 171 3.51 5.32 -2.35
C VAL A 171 3.44 4.14 -1.38
N GLY A 172 3.36 2.93 -1.91
CA GLY A 172 3.29 1.72 -1.11
C GLY A 172 2.87 0.52 -1.93
N ALA A 173 2.46 -0.53 -1.23
CA ALA A 173 1.96 -1.74 -1.86
C ALA A 173 0.71 -2.27 -1.15
N VAL A 174 -0.01 -3.17 -1.82
CA VAL A 174 -1.06 -3.98 -1.24
C VAL A 174 -0.77 -5.45 -1.52
N ALA A 175 -0.72 -6.26 -0.45
CA ALA A 175 -0.80 -7.71 -0.58
C ALA A 175 -2.27 -8.11 -0.61
N LEU A 176 -2.67 -8.97 -1.56
CA LEU A 176 -4.05 -9.37 -1.80
C LEU A 176 -4.13 -10.88 -2.01
N GLY A 177 -5.16 -11.51 -1.43
CA GLY A 177 -5.40 -12.95 -1.57
C GLY A 177 -6.57 -13.43 -0.74
N TRP A 178 -6.89 -14.71 -0.79
CA TRP A 178 -7.90 -15.33 0.06
C TRP A 178 -7.38 -15.41 1.49
N PRO A 179 -8.11 -14.89 2.50
CA PRO A 179 -7.62 -14.86 3.87
C PRO A 179 -7.57 -16.28 4.47
N ASP A 180 -6.49 -16.56 5.21
CA ASP A 180 -6.31 -17.76 6.04
C ASP A 180 -6.25 -17.39 7.52
N GLU A 181 -6.88 -16.31 7.89
CA GLU A 181 -7.05 -15.81 9.25
C GLU A 181 -8.28 -14.91 9.36
N ALA A 182 -8.82 -14.78 10.57
CA ALA A 182 -9.92 -13.89 10.89
C ALA A 182 -9.56 -13.02 12.12
N PRO A 183 -8.67 -12.02 11.97
CA PRO A 183 -8.20 -11.23 13.11
C PRO A 183 -9.32 -10.35 13.67
N LYS A 184 -9.35 -10.22 15.00
CA LYS A 184 -10.27 -9.31 15.70
C LYS A 184 -10.03 -7.85 15.29
N ALA A 185 -11.08 -7.03 15.35
CA ALA A 185 -10.96 -5.60 15.18
C ALA A 185 -10.02 -5.02 16.24
N ARG A 186 -9.06 -4.20 15.81
CA ARG A 186 -8.24 -3.43 16.76
C ARG A 186 -9.06 -2.24 17.31
N PRO A 187 -8.85 -1.85 18.57
CA PRO A 187 -9.53 -0.70 19.14
C PRO A 187 -9.23 0.57 18.31
N ARG A 188 -10.15 1.50 18.38
CA ARG A 188 -10.01 2.86 17.85
C ARG A 188 -10.13 3.85 19.01
N LYS A 189 -9.52 5.01 18.84
CA LYS A 189 -9.76 6.12 19.77
C LYS A 189 -11.26 6.45 19.77
N PRO A 190 -11.85 6.80 20.91
CA PRO A 190 -13.18 7.36 20.96
C PRO A 190 -13.30 8.58 20.04
N LEU A 191 -14.48 8.80 19.48
CA LEU A 191 -14.69 9.95 18.58
C LEU A 191 -14.40 11.28 19.28
N ALA A 192 -14.74 11.39 20.57
CA ALA A 192 -14.48 12.56 21.39
C ALA A 192 -12.98 12.93 21.51
N ASP A 193 -12.07 11.94 21.40
CA ASP A 193 -10.63 12.20 21.47
C ASP A 193 -10.03 12.77 20.17
N VAL A 194 -10.78 12.73 19.09
CA VAL A 194 -10.32 13.12 17.74
C VAL A 194 -11.22 14.14 17.06
N MET A 195 -12.24 14.62 17.75
CA MET A 195 -13.20 15.61 17.27
C MET A 195 -13.34 16.73 18.29
N GLU A 196 -13.37 17.95 17.80
CA GLU A 196 -13.61 19.16 18.59
C GLU A 196 -14.70 19.99 17.90
N TRP A 197 -15.73 20.38 18.63
CA TRP A 197 -16.73 21.34 18.17
C TRP A 197 -16.22 22.75 18.40
N ARG A 198 -16.33 23.59 17.38
CA ARG A 198 -16.04 25.03 17.45
C ARG A 198 -17.25 25.76 16.90
N GLU A 199 -18.09 26.27 17.78
CA GLU A 199 -19.42 26.80 17.46
C GLU A 199 -19.50 28.33 17.64
N GLU A 200 -18.38 29.01 17.99
CA GLU A 200 -18.28 30.47 18.14
C GLU A 200 -17.41 31.10 17.08
#